data_bfaca62cce7813e4d556a1588d0710d3
#
_entry.id   bfaca62cce7813e4d556a1588d0710d3
#
_cell.length_a   1.000
_cell.length_b   1.000
_cell.length_c   1.000
_cell.angle_alpha   90.00
_cell.angle_beta   90.00
_cell.angle_gamma   90.00
#
_symmetry.space_group_name_H-M   'P 1'
#
loop_
_entity.id
_entity.type
_entity.pdbx_description
1 polymer ?
#
loop_
_entity_poly.entity_id
_entity_poly.type
_entity_poly.pdbx_seq_one_letter_code
_entity_poly.pdbx_strand_id
1 'polypeptide(L)'
;MTDPPTNERDFASLIKQHSRIINKASYFYATDTLPFDDLRQEIYVNIWLGLKQFRGDSKISTWIYRVAVNSALMALRSSKSNIETVSVDFGLLDLSSEIDDAQKENLQVLHSLINRLEDMEKAIILLWLDEYSYDEIADTLGLKRNTVAVKIHRIKDKLSKHM
;
A
#
# COMPACT_ATOMS: atom_id res chain seq x y z
N MET A 1 -12.46 -20.72 1.94
CA MET A 1 -11.77 -20.38 3.19
C MET A 1 -10.40 -21.02 3.14
N THR A 2 -9.35 -20.25 2.93
CA THR A 2 -7.99 -20.79 2.95
C THR A 2 -7.50 -20.72 4.38
N ASP A 3 -7.14 -21.87 4.93
CA ASP A 3 -6.49 -21.93 6.23
C ASP A 3 -5.18 -21.13 6.19
N PRO A 4 -4.77 -20.51 7.32
CA PRO A 4 -3.51 -19.80 7.37
C PRO A 4 -2.36 -20.75 6.99
N PRO A 5 -1.35 -20.25 6.26
CA PRO A 5 -0.24 -21.09 5.86
C PRO A 5 0.46 -21.69 7.08
N THR A 6 0.59 -23.00 7.07
CA THR A 6 1.21 -23.76 8.15
C THR A 6 2.69 -24.01 7.95
N ASN A 7 3.20 -23.70 6.75
CA ASN A 7 4.59 -23.92 6.41
C ASN A 7 5.14 -22.80 5.48
N GLU A 8 6.45 -22.79 5.29
CA GLU A 8 7.16 -21.79 4.49
C GLU A 8 6.70 -21.75 3.02
N ARG A 9 6.32 -22.88 2.43
CA ARG A 9 5.87 -22.95 1.04
C ARG A 9 4.53 -22.27 0.86
N ASP A 10 3.61 -22.49 1.78
CA ASP A 10 2.29 -21.86 1.77
C ASP A 10 2.41 -20.36 1.99
N PHE A 11 3.33 -19.94 2.84
CA PHE A 11 3.64 -18.53 3.05
C PHE A 11 4.20 -17.89 1.77
N ALA A 12 5.18 -18.51 1.12
CA ALA A 12 5.75 -18.01 -0.13
C ALA A 12 4.69 -17.89 -1.22
N SER A 13 3.78 -18.87 -1.32
CA SER A 13 2.65 -18.83 -2.25
C SER A 13 1.70 -17.67 -1.94
N LEU A 14 1.37 -17.45 -0.67
CA LEU A 14 0.52 -16.35 -0.22
C LEU A 14 1.14 -14.99 -0.58
N ILE A 15 2.42 -14.81 -0.28
CA ILE A 15 3.15 -13.59 -0.62
C ILE A 15 3.15 -13.34 -2.13
N LYS A 16 3.37 -14.39 -2.93
CA LYS A 16 3.36 -14.28 -4.39
C LYS A 16 1.98 -13.86 -4.91
N GLN A 17 0.90 -14.45 -4.38
CA GLN A 17 -0.47 -14.10 -4.77
C GLN A 17 -0.82 -12.65 -4.45
N HIS A 18 -0.26 -12.08 -3.38
CA HIS A 18 -0.53 -10.72 -2.90
C HIS A 18 0.65 -9.77 -3.09
N SER A 19 1.62 -10.13 -3.93
CA SER A 19 2.83 -9.34 -4.17
C SER A 19 2.53 -7.93 -4.66
N ARG A 20 1.48 -7.76 -5.46
CA ARG A 20 1.06 -6.45 -5.99
C ARG A 20 0.72 -5.46 -4.87
N ILE A 21 -0.07 -5.89 -3.89
CA ILE A 21 -0.46 -5.08 -2.73
C ILE A 21 0.78 -4.71 -1.91
N ILE A 22 1.62 -5.70 -1.62
CA ILE A 22 2.82 -5.54 -0.79
C ILE A 22 3.83 -4.62 -1.48
N ASN A 23 4.10 -4.82 -2.75
CA ASN A 23 5.03 -3.99 -3.53
C ASN A 23 4.52 -2.55 -3.65
N LYS A 24 3.22 -2.36 -3.83
CA LYS A 24 2.61 -1.04 -3.91
C LYS A 24 2.77 -0.27 -2.60
N ALA A 25 2.46 -0.88 -1.47
CA ALA A 25 2.67 -0.27 -0.16
C ALA A 25 4.15 0.04 0.08
N SER A 26 5.04 -0.89 -0.22
CA SER A 26 6.49 -0.71 -0.07
C SER A 26 7.00 0.44 -0.93
N TYR A 27 6.49 0.57 -2.12
CA TYR A 27 6.88 1.60 -3.08
C TYR A 27 6.44 3.00 -2.66
N PHE A 28 5.17 3.16 -2.26
CA PHE A 28 4.62 4.47 -1.91
C PHE A 28 5.04 4.97 -0.53
N TYR A 29 5.48 4.11 0.37
CA TYR A 29 5.90 4.46 1.72
C TYR A 29 7.40 4.36 1.97
N ALA A 30 8.19 3.93 0.98
CA ALA A 30 9.64 3.88 1.10
C ALA A 30 10.23 5.28 1.33
N THR A 31 11.28 5.33 2.13
CA THR A 31 12.04 6.55 2.44
C THR A 31 13.54 6.29 2.27
N ASP A 32 14.36 7.33 2.34
CA ASP A 32 15.81 7.17 2.29
C ASP A 32 16.35 6.33 3.45
N THR A 33 15.73 6.45 4.62
CA THR A 33 16.11 5.69 5.81
C THR A 33 15.50 4.29 5.86
N LEU A 34 14.43 4.06 5.12
CA LEU A 34 13.79 2.76 4.96
C LEU A 34 13.48 2.52 3.47
N PRO A 35 14.47 2.03 2.70
CA PRO A 35 14.30 1.78 1.28
C PRO A 35 13.25 0.71 0.98
N PHE A 36 12.81 0.65 -0.27
CA PHE A 36 11.79 -0.28 -0.76
C PHE A 36 11.99 -1.72 -0.30
N ASP A 37 13.17 -2.28 -0.49
CA ASP A 37 13.43 -3.68 -0.16
C ASP A 37 13.39 -3.94 1.35
N ASP A 38 13.88 -3.02 2.15
CA ASP A 38 13.87 -3.14 3.61
C ASP A 38 12.44 -3.04 4.15
N LEU A 39 11.65 -2.09 3.65
CA LEU A 39 10.24 -1.98 4.03
C LEU A 39 9.44 -3.22 3.61
N ARG A 40 9.67 -3.71 2.41
CA ARG A 40 9.01 -4.93 1.92
C ARG A 40 9.32 -6.13 2.80
N GLN A 41 10.57 -6.31 3.20
CA GLN A 41 10.95 -7.39 4.11
C GLN A 41 10.30 -7.24 5.48
N GLU A 42 10.22 -6.03 6.00
CA GLU A 42 9.54 -5.76 7.26
C GLU A 42 8.04 -6.11 7.18
N ILE A 43 7.40 -5.80 6.07
CA ILE A 43 6.01 -6.21 5.79
C ILE A 43 5.91 -7.73 5.77
N TYR A 44 6.81 -8.43 5.12
CA TYR A 44 6.81 -9.90 5.08
C TYR A 44 6.92 -10.50 6.49
N VAL A 45 7.79 -9.99 7.32
CA VAL A 45 7.96 -10.44 8.71
C VAL A 45 6.66 -10.21 9.50
N ASN A 46 6.04 -9.06 9.36
CA ASN A 46 4.82 -8.72 10.07
C ASN A 46 3.62 -9.57 9.60
N ILE A 47 3.55 -9.88 8.30
CA ILE A 47 2.54 -10.82 7.78
C ILE A 47 2.78 -12.21 8.38
N TRP A 48 4.01 -12.71 8.37
CA TRP A 48 4.35 -14.01 8.93
C TRP A 48 3.96 -14.13 10.41
N LEU A 49 4.33 -13.14 11.21
CA LEU A 49 4.02 -13.12 12.64
C LEU A 49 2.51 -12.97 12.91
N GLY A 50 1.83 -12.20 12.09
CA GLY A 50 0.38 -11.94 12.26
C GLY A 50 -0.52 -13.07 11.77
N LEU A 51 -0.07 -13.94 10.87
CA LEU A 51 -0.89 -15.01 10.29
C LEU A 51 -1.43 -15.97 11.35
N LYS A 52 -0.67 -16.22 12.41
CA LYS A 52 -1.09 -17.07 13.53
C LYS A 52 -2.32 -16.52 14.25
N GLN A 53 -2.55 -15.20 14.16
CA GLN A 53 -3.66 -14.51 14.82
C GLN A 53 -4.79 -14.16 13.85
N PHE A 54 -4.61 -14.43 12.56
CA PHE A 54 -5.64 -14.19 11.56
C PHE A 54 -6.82 -15.14 11.75
N ARG A 55 -8.02 -14.58 11.97
CA ARG A 55 -9.24 -15.34 12.31
C ARG A 55 -10.20 -15.53 11.14
N GLY A 56 -9.91 -14.95 9.97
CA GLY A 56 -10.81 -15.02 8.82
C GLY A 56 -12.00 -14.05 8.89
N ASP A 57 -11.96 -13.05 9.75
CA ASP A 57 -13.02 -12.04 9.90
C ASP A 57 -13.08 -11.08 8.69
N SER A 58 -12.06 -11.05 7.87
CA SER A 58 -11.99 -10.30 6.63
C SER A 58 -11.36 -11.15 5.52
N LYS A 59 -11.42 -10.66 4.28
CA LYS A 59 -10.65 -11.26 3.19
C LYS A 59 -9.16 -11.19 3.53
N ILE A 60 -8.40 -12.20 3.16
CA ILE A 60 -6.96 -12.23 3.40
C ILE A 60 -6.25 -11.05 2.73
N SER A 61 -6.69 -10.63 1.55
CA SER A 61 -6.15 -9.45 0.84
C SER A 61 -6.34 -8.16 1.64
N THR A 62 -7.51 -7.96 2.25
CA THR A 62 -7.81 -6.83 3.13
C THR A 62 -6.90 -6.82 4.35
N TRP A 63 -6.72 -7.97 4.97
CA TRP A 63 -5.85 -8.11 6.13
C TRP A 63 -4.37 -7.85 5.78
N ILE A 64 -3.89 -8.40 4.66
CA ILE A 64 -2.52 -8.17 4.18
C ILE A 64 -2.29 -6.68 3.89
N TYR A 65 -3.24 -6.01 3.24
CA TYR A 65 -3.15 -4.57 2.99
C TYR A 65 -3.04 -3.78 4.30
N ARG A 66 -3.88 -4.11 5.27
CA ARG A 66 -3.84 -3.49 6.60
C ARG A 66 -2.48 -3.69 7.29
N VAL A 67 -1.94 -4.89 7.25
CA VAL A 67 -0.60 -5.18 7.80
C VAL A 67 0.47 -4.37 7.08
N ALA A 68 0.42 -4.31 5.75
CA ALA A 68 1.40 -3.58 4.95
C ALA A 68 1.37 -2.07 5.26
N VAL A 69 0.20 -1.46 5.28
CA VAL A 69 0.04 -0.03 5.61
C VAL A 69 0.46 0.26 7.04
N ASN A 70 0.03 -0.55 8.00
CA ASN A 70 0.40 -0.36 9.39
C ASN A 70 1.92 -0.49 9.61
N SER A 71 2.56 -1.45 8.96
CA SER A 71 4.01 -1.61 8.99
C SER A 71 4.72 -0.37 8.46
N ALA A 72 4.25 0.17 7.35
CA ALA A 72 4.80 1.38 6.74
C ALA A 72 4.60 2.61 7.64
N LEU A 73 3.41 2.78 8.20
CA LEU A 73 3.11 3.91 9.11
C LEU A 73 3.94 3.85 10.40
N MET A 74 4.13 2.66 10.96
CA MET A 74 4.99 2.48 12.13
C MET A 74 6.44 2.81 11.83
N ALA A 75 6.95 2.37 10.68
CA ALA A 75 8.29 2.68 10.23
C ALA A 75 8.52 4.19 10.04
N LEU A 76 7.56 4.90 9.45
CA LEU A 76 7.61 6.35 9.29
C LEU A 76 7.64 7.09 10.63
N ARG A 77 6.87 6.64 11.61
CA ARG A 77 6.85 7.22 12.96
C ARG A 77 8.17 7.04 13.69
N SER A 78 8.84 5.91 13.52
CA SER A 78 10.10 5.60 14.18
C SER A 78 11.29 6.36 13.57
N SER A 79 11.25 6.66 12.26
CA SER A 79 12.39 7.24 11.55
C SER A 79 12.47 8.76 11.65
N LYS A 80 11.38 9.48 11.94
CA LYS A 80 11.28 10.96 11.93
C LYS A 80 11.86 11.61 10.66
N SER A 81 12.02 10.84 9.58
CA SER A 81 12.65 11.32 8.36
C SER A 81 11.65 12.05 7.49
N ASN A 82 12.10 13.15 6.89
CA ASN A 82 11.40 13.81 5.81
C ASN A 82 11.30 12.84 4.63
N ILE A 83 10.10 12.71 4.08
CA ILE A 83 9.90 11.95 2.85
C ILE A 83 10.57 12.71 1.73
N GLU A 84 11.80 12.33 1.39
CA GLU A 84 12.38 12.76 0.15
C GLU A 84 11.84 11.88 -0.98
N THR A 85 11.48 12.51 -2.08
CA THR A 85 11.04 11.80 -3.29
C THR A 85 12.18 10.93 -3.81
N VAL A 86 12.10 9.65 -3.52
CA VAL A 86 13.03 8.67 -4.12
C VAL A 86 12.71 8.56 -5.60
N SER A 87 13.75 8.54 -6.42
CA SER A 87 13.58 8.33 -7.87
C SER A 87 12.88 6.98 -8.12
N VAL A 88 11.85 7.05 -8.95
CA VAL A 88 10.94 5.95 -9.20
C VAL A 88 11.56 4.94 -10.15
N ASP A 89 11.82 3.72 -9.66
CA ASP A 89 12.10 2.58 -10.54
C ASP A 89 10.80 1.79 -10.77
N PHE A 90 10.16 2.01 -11.91
CA PHE A 90 8.91 1.33 -12.27
C PHE A 90 9.05 -0.19 -12.45
N GLY A 91 10.27 -0.69 -12.63
CA GLY A 91 10.53 -2.13 -12.66
C GLY A 91 10.16 -2.84 -11.37
N LEU A 92 10.16 -2.12 -10.24
CA LEU A 92 9.79 -2.66 -8.93
C LEU A 92 8.29 -2.93 -8.77
N LEU A 93 7.44 -2.28 -9.58
CA LEU A 93 5.98 -2.43 -9.48
C LEU A 93 5.43 -3.65 -10.23
N ASP A 94 6.25 -4.43 -10.89
CA ASP A 94 5.84 -5.56 -11.72
C ASP A 94 4.76 -5.16 -12.75
N LEU A 95 4.88 -3.93 -13.26
CA LEU A 95 4.05 -3.44 -14.35
C LEU A 95 4.50 -4.15 -15.63
N SER A 96 3.55 -4.72 -16.35
CA SER A 96 3.84 -5.43 -17.58
C SER A 96 4.71 -4.59 -18.51
N SER A 97 5.59 -5.25 -19.25
CA SER A 97 6.56 -4.65 -20.19
C SER A 97 5.92 -3.86 -21.36
N GLU A 98 4.61 -3.70 -21.38
CA GLU A 98 3.83 -3.07 -22.43
C GLU A 98 3.50 -1.58 -22.19
N ILE A 99 4.04 -0.99 -21.12
CA ILE A 99 3.78 0.42 -20.80
C ILE A 99 4.68 1.30 -21.67
N ASP A 100 4.08 2.17 -22.44
CA ASP A 100 4.81 3.14 -23.26
C ASP A 100 5.41 4.30 -22.42
N ASP A 101 6.28 5.10 -23.02
CA ASP A 101 6.97 6.18 -22.31
C ASP A 101 6.01 7.27 -21.82
N ALA A 102 4.92 7.54 -22.53
CA ALA A 102 3.91 8.50 -22.10
C ALA A 102 3.14 8.01 -20.86
N GLN A 103 2.85 6.71 -20.81
CA GLN A 103 2.22 6.11 -19.63
C GLN A 103 3.15 6.11 -18.42
N LYS A 104 4.45 5.88 -18.62
CA LYS A 104 5.45 6.01 -17.55
C LYS A 104 5.50 7.41 -16.99
N GLU A 105 5.50 8.43 -17.84
CA GLU A 105 5.50 9.82 -17.43
C GLU A 105 4.25 10.17 -16.60
N ASN A 106 3.07 9.72 -17.04
CA ASN A 106 1.83 9.90 -16.31
C ASN A 106 1.86 9.22 -14.93
N LEU A 107 2.45 8.02 -14.84
CA LEU A 107 2.62 7.31 -13.57
C LEU A 107 3.60 8.04 -12.64
N GLN A 108 4.64 8.65 -13.17
CA GLN A 108 5.57 9.47 -12.38
C GLN A 108 4.87 10.69 -11.78
N VAL A 109 4.06 11.37 -12.57
CA VAL A 109 3.26 12.51 -12.10
C VAL A 109 2.30 12.07 -11.01
N LEU A 110 1.57 10.98 -11.23
CA LEU A 110 0.65 10.42 -10.23
C LEU A 110 1.38 10.06 -8.94
N HIS A 111 2.51 9.39 -9.04
CA HIS A 111 3.33 9.03 -7.88
C HIS A 111 3.77 10.26 -7.09
N SER A 112 4.25 11.30 -7.77
CA SER A 112 4.68 12.53 -7.10
C SER A 112 3.52 13.24 -6.40
N LEU A 113 2.32 13.21 -7.00
CA LEU A 113 1.12 13.78 -6.40
C LEU A 113 0.67 13.00 -5.17
N ILE A 114 0.68 11.67 -5.25
CA ILE A 114 0.32 10.81 -4.12
C ILE A 114 1.30 10.99 -2.97
N ASN A 115 2.58 11.17 -3.25
CA ASN A 115 3.59 11.38 -2.20
C ASN A 115 3.44 12.70 -1.43
N ARG A 116 2.68 13.65 -1.96
CA ARG A 116 2.35 14.90 -1.25
C ARG A 116 1.18 14.75 -0.27
N LEU A 117 0.46 13.65 -0.33
CA LEU A 117 -0.65 13.38 0.57
C LEU A 117 -0.15 12.97 1.95
N GLU A 118 -0.97 13.21 2.96
CA GLU A 118 -0.75 12.67 4.30
C GLU A 118 -0.83 11.14 4.28
N ASP A 119 -0.18 10.48 5.24
CA ASP A 119 -0.05 9.02 5.25
C ASP A 119 -1.40 8.28 5.18
N MET A 120 -2.40 8.75 5.94
CA MET A 120 -3.74 8.16 5.90
C MET A 120 -4.46 8.44 4.57
N GLU A 121 -4.30 9.63 4.03
CA GLU A 121 -4.87 9.99 2.71
C GLU A 121 -4.27 9.11 1.61
N LYS A 122 -2.97 8.86 1.69
CA LYS A 122 -2.25 7.97 0.78
C LYS A 122 -2.83 6.55 0.84
N ALA A 123 -3.04 6.00 2.03
CA ALA A 123 -3.64 4.69 2.21
C ALA A 123 -5.04 4.60 1.59
N ILE A 124 -5.85 5.62 1.79
CA ILE A 124 -7.22 5.69 1.25
C ILE A 124 -7.21 5.73 -0.29
N ILE A 125 -6.41 6.61 -0.88
CA ILE A 125 -6.41 6.77 -2.33
C ILE A 125 -5.83 5.55 -3.05
N LEU A 126 -4.85 4.88 -2.46
CA LEU A 126 -4.29 3.66 -3.04
C LEU A 126 -5.33 2.53 -3.10
N LEU A 127 -6.13 2.37 -2.06
CA LEU A 127 -7.25 1.42 -2.08
C LEU A 127 -8.32 1.82 -3.09
N TRP A 128 -8.65 3.10 -3.16
CA TRP A 128 -9.64 3.59 -4.11
C TRP A 128 -9.19 3.37 -5.56
N LEU A 129 -7.93 3.55 -5.86
CA LEU A 129 -7.36 3.28 -7.19
C LEU A 129 -7.37 1.78 -7.54
N ASP A 130 -7.38 0.91 -6.55
CA ASP A 130 -7.55 -0.54 -6.71
C ASP A 130 -9.03 -0.96 -6.73
N GLU A 131 -9.95 0.00 -6.94
CA GLU A 131 -11.39 -0.23 -7.08
C GLU A 131 -12.09 -0.78 -5.82
N TYR A 132 -11.48 -0.60 -4.64
CA TYR A 132 -12.16 -0.91 -3.39
C TYR A 132 -13.33 0.07 -3.16
N SER A 133 -14.46 -0.46 -2.69
CA SER A 133 -15.61 0.36 -2.29
C SER A 133 -15.31 1.17 -1.02
N TYR A 134 -16.11 2.20 -0.77
CA TYR A 134 -15.96 3.01 0.45
C TYR A 134 -16.13 2.18 1.72
N ASP A 135 -17.02 1.19 1.71
CA ASP A 135 -17.20 0.27 2.83
C ASP A 135 -15.97 -0.61 3.04
N GLU A 136 -15.40 -1.15 1.97
CA GLU A 136 -14.18 -1.96 2.03
C GLU A 136 -12.97 -1.14 2.52
N ILE A 137 -12.84 0.10 2.08
CA ILE A 137 -11.79 1.01 2.54
C ILE A 137 -11.97 1.32 4.03
N ALA A 138 -13.20 1.62 4.44
CA ALA A 138 -13.53 1.88 5.83
C ALA A 138 -13.17 0.69 6.72
N ASP A 139 -13.58 -0.51 6.32
CA ASP A 139 -13.27 -1.74 7.06
C ASP A 139 -11.76 -2.03 7.11
N THR A 140 -11.06 -1.82 6.00
CA THR A 140 -9.61 -2.06 5.90
C THR A 140 -8.82 -1.13 6.83
N LEU A 141 -9.21 0.14 6.90
CA LEU A 141 -8.45 1.16 7.64
C LEU A 141 -9.03 1.49 9.01
N GLY A 142 -10.12 0.85 9.41
CA GLY A 142 -10.77 1.11 10.68
C GLY A 142 -11.42 2.50 10.75
N LEU A 143 -11.95 2.98 9.64
CA LEU A 143 -12.60 4.27 9.51
C LEU A 143 -14.11 4.11 9.34
N LYS A 144 -14.86 5.19 9.52
CA LYS A 144 -16.27 5.25 9.16
C LYS A 144 -16.40 5.51 7.65
N ARG A 145 -17.42 4.91 7.02
CA ARG A 145 -17.70 5.11 5.59
C ARG A 145 -17.81 6.59 5.21
N ASN A 146 -18.51 7.39 6.00
CA ASN A 146 -18.66 8.83 5.74
C ASN A 146 -17.30 9.57 5.80
N THR A 147 -16.42 9.17 6.71
CA THR A 147 -15.06 9.71 6.79
C THR A 147 -14.28 9.41 5.51
N VAL A 148 -14.37 8.19 5.01
CA VAL A 148 -13.74 7.78 3.74
C VAL A 148 -14.27 8.62 2.58
N ALA A 149 -15.58 8.76 2.45
CA ALA A 149 -16.20 9.55 1.39
C ALA A 149 -15.73 11.02 1.38
N VAL A 150 -15.71 11.67 2.54
CA VAL A 150 -15.25 13.05 2.69
C VAL A 150 -13.75 13.16 2.35
N LYS A 151 -12.94 12.24 2.84
CA LYS A 151 -11.50 12.25 2.58
C LYS A 151 -11.19 12.01 1.09
N ILE A 152 -11.85 11.09 0.44
CA ILE A 152 -11.67 10.85 -1.00
C ILE A 152 -12.01 12.11 -1.82
N HIS A 153 -13.11 12.77 -1.49
CA HIS A 153 -13.48 14.02 -2.16
C HIS A 153 -12.38 15.08 -1.99
N ARG A 154 -11.89 15.29 -0.78
CA ARG A 154 -10.79 16.24 -0.51
C ARG A 154 -9.49 15.86 -1.19
N ILE A 155 -9.17 14.57 -1.25
CA ILE A 155 -7.97 14.08 -1.93
C ILE A 155 -8.06 14.36 -3.43
N LYS A 156 -9.20 14.08 -4.05
CA LYS A 156 -9.44 14.39 -5.47
C LYS A 156 -9.29 15.88 -5.77
N ASP A 157 -9.81 16.75 -4.90
CA ASP A 157 -9.63 18.19 -5.02
C ASP A 157 -8.16 18.60 -4.92
N LYS A 158 -7.42 18.05 -3.96
CA LYS A 158 -5.98 18.30 -3.83
C LYS A 158 -5.22 17.87 -5.09
N LEU A 159 -5.51 16.69 -5.60
CA LEU A 159 -4.84 16.16 -6.80
C LEU A 159 -5.17 16.98 -8.04
N SER A 160 -6.41 17.42 -8.20
CA SER A 160 -6.84 18.21 -9.37
C SER A 160 -6.21 19.60 -9.42
N LYS A 161 -5.89 20.19 -8.27
CA LYS A 161 -5.25 21.51 -8.20
C LYS A 161 -3.77 21.49 -8.62
N HIS A 162 -3.16 20.32 -8.67
CA HIS A 162 -1.75 20.14 -9.01
C HIS A 162 -1.54 19.49 -10.38
N MET A 163 -2.62 19.22 -11.10
CA MET A 163 -2.59 18.71 -12.47
C MET A 163 -2.47 19.81 -13.50
#